data_e832bb987b1cd2d630c215b9e30f685b
#
_entry.id   e832bb987b1cd2d630c215b9e30f685b
#
_cell.length_a   1.000
_cell.length_b   1.000
_cell.length_c   1.000
_cell.angle_alpha   90.00
_cell.angle_beta   90.00
_cell.angle_gamma   90.00
#
_symmetry.space_group_name_H-M   'P 1'
#
loop_
_entity.id
_entity.type
_entity.pdbx_description
1 polymer ?
#
loop_
_entity_poly.entity_id
_entity_poly.type
_entity_poly.pdbx_seq_one_letter_code
_entity_poly.pdbx_strand_id
1 'polypeptide(L)'
;IVNPQTGEVFWEFDIEPDSIKSILNICKSYPYELLVRDELMGEGSPAAKHAISGPVNVMYLMQCVEEDAKIILDKLSQISTISASGVPSWTGKDIDIHITHREATKEHAIAKLLELIGVPKEKTIGVGDANNDVHLFKAVGLKVAMGNATDLLKSQADVVCDTVDNDGLAKFLEEILKSSG
;
A
#
# COMPACT_ATOMS: atom_id res chain seq x y z
N ILE A 1 4.50 9.19 -7.38
CA ILE A 1 5.66 9.87 -6.75
C ILE A 1 5.52 11.35 -7.05
N VAL A 2 5.44 12.14 -6.01
CA VAL A 2 5.24 13.58 -6.10
C VAL A 2 6.37 14.29 -5.37
N ASN A 3 6.86 15.40 -5.91
CA ASN A 3 7.76 16.29 -5.18
C ASN A 3 6.95 17.06 -4.13
N PRO A 4 7.23 16.89 -2.81
CA PRO A 4 6.42 17.51 -1.77
C PRO A 4 6.56 19.03 -1.68
N GLN A 5 7.60 19.61 -2.30
CA GLN A 5 7.85 21.05 -2.28
C GLN A 5 7.21 21.78 -3.48
N THR A 6 7.19 21.13 -4.65
CA THR A 6 6.71 21.74 -5.90
C THR A 6 5.35 21.21 -6.35
N GLY A 7 4.90 20.07 -5.83
CA GLY A 7 3.73 19.34 -6.32
C GLY A 7 3.93 18.65 -7.67
N GLU A 8 5.14 18.67 -8.22
CA GLU A 8 5.43 18.01 -9.49
C GLU A 8 5.28 16.50 -9.38
N VAL A 9 4.49 15.91 -10.28
CA VAL A 9 4.27 14.45 -10.36
C VAL A 9 5.34 13.84 -11.25
N PHE A 10 6.21 13.02 -10.67
CA PHE A 10 7.26 12.31 -11.42
C PHE A 10 6.81 10.95 -11.94
N TRP A 11 5.84 10.34 -11.28
CA TRP A 11 5.38 9.00 -11.63
C TRP A 11 4.02 8.72 -10.99
N GLU A 12 3.07 8.27 -11.80
CA GLU A 12 1.69 8.01 -11.41
C GLU A 12 1.08 6.93 -12.31
N PHE A 13 0.15 6.17 -11.76
CA PHE A 13 -0.71 5.26 -12.50
C PHE A 13 -2.16 5.37 -12.00
N ASP A 14 -3.06 5.49 -12.95
CA ASP A 14 -4.50 5.47 -12.71
C ASP A 14 -5.06 4.07 -12.98
N ILE A 15 -6.12 3.74 -12.27
CA ILE A 15 -6.91 2.54 -12.56
C ILE A 15 -7.67 2.80 -13.86
N GLU A 16 -7.54 1.89 -14.81
CA GLU A 16 -8.19 2.00 -16.11
C GLU A 16 -9.74 2.03 -15.99
N PRO A 17 -10.45 2.81 -16.83
CA PRO A 17 -11.91 2.94 -16.76
C PRO A 17 -12.69 1.60 -16.80
N ASP A 18 -12.21 0.64 -17.58
CA ASP A 18 -12.85 -0.67 -17.68
C ASP A 18 -12.59 -1.53 -16.43
N SER A 19 -11.43 -1.36 -15.81
CA SER A 19 -11.12 -1.97 -14.51
C SER A 19 -12.00 -1.37 -13.40
N ILE A 20 -12.20 -0.05 -13.39
CA ILE A 20 -13.12 0.61 -12.46
C ILE A 20 -14.53 0.02 -12.59
N LYS A 21 -15.06 -0.14 -13.82
CA LYS A 21 -16.37 -0.76 -14.05
C LYS A 21 -16.44 -2.18 -13.50
N SER A 22 -15.38 -2.96 -13.71
CA SER A 22 -15.27 -4.33 -13.21
C SER A 22 -15.25 -4.38 -11.68
N ILE A 23 -14.46 -3.50 -11.03
CA ILE A 23 -14.42 -3.34 -9.58
C ILE A 23 -15.80 -3.00 -9.03
N LEU A 24 -16.46 -1.97 -9.60
CA LEU A 24 -17.81 -1.57 -9.22
C LEU A 24 -18.82 -2.73 -9.34
N ASN A 25 -18.73 -3.53 -10.41
CA ASN A 25 -19.59 -4.68 -10.60
C ASN A 25 -19.38 -5.78 -9.54
N ILE A 26 -18.16 -5.99 -9.08
CA ILE A 26 -17.87 -6.91 -7.99
C ILE A 26 -18.42 -6.35 -6.68
N CYS A 27 -18.05 -5.11 -6.34
CA CYS A 27 -18.33 -4.51 -5.03
C CYS A 27 -19.82 -4.25 -4.78
N LYS A 28 -20.61 -3.95 -5.81
CA LYS A 28 -22.06 -3.68 -5.67
C LYS A 28 -22.88 -4.86 -5.08
N SER A 29 -22.33 -6.06 -5.11
CA SER A 29 -22.98 -7.26 -4.55
C SER A 29 -22.78 -7.41 -3.04
N TYR A 30 -22.07 -6.49 -2.42
CA TYR A 30 -21.70 -6.50 -1.00
C TYR A 30 -22.16 -5.20 -0.31
N PRO A 31 -22.49 -5.24 0.99
CA PRO A 31 -23.05 -4.09 1.72
C PRO A 31 -21.96 -3.11 2.21
N TYR A 32 -20.75 -3.14 1.65
CA TYR A 32 -19.61 -2.36 2.10
C TYR A 32 -19.50 -1.04 1.37
N GLU A 33 -18.99 -0.02 2.07
CA GLU A 33 -18.73 1.29 1.47
C GLU A 33 -17.49 1.23 0.58
N LEU A 34 -17.65 1.64 -0.68
CA LEU A 34 -16.56 1.78 -1.64
C LEU A 34 -16.19 3.26 -1.78
N LEU A 35 -14.98 3.60 -1.36
CA LEU A 35 -14.43 4.94 -1.49
C LEU A 35 -13.51 5.01 -2.72
N VAL A 36 -13.57 6.14 -3.41
CA VAL A 36 -12.69 6.46 -4.53
C VAL A 36 -11.89 7.70 -4.16
N ARG A 37 -10.57 7.62 -4.32
CA ARG A 37 -9.69 8.79 -4.24
C ARG A 37 -9.27 9.18 -5.64
N ASP A 38 -9.42 10.46 -5.94
CA ASP A 38 -8.86 11.12 -7.09
C ASP A 38 -8.30 12.50 -6.70
N GLU A 39 -7.53 13.11 -7.58
CA GLU A 39 -6.94 14.43 -7.32
C GLU A 39 -7.98 15.54 -7.19
N LEU A 40 -9.15 15.39 -7.80
CA LEU A 40 -10.21 16.40 -7.80
C LEU A 40 -11.04 16.37 -6.52
N MET A 41 -11.14 15.20 -5.88
CA MET A 41 -12.02 15.01 -4.72
C MET A 41 -11.28 15.11 -3.38
N GLY A 42 -9.95 15.08 -3.35
CA GLY A 42 -9.07 15.31 -2.19
C GLY A 42 -9.18 14.28 -1.07
N GLU A 43 -10.38 13.81 -0.77
CA GLU A 43 -10.69 12.77 0.21
C GLU A 43 -11.52 11.67 -0.44
N GLY A 44 -11.62 10.50 0.20
CA GLY A 44 -12.45 9.41 -0.27
C GLY A 44 -13.93 9.81 -0.34
N SER A 45 -14.59 9.55 -1.45
CA SER A 45 -16.03 9.72 -1.58
C SER A 45 -16.73 8.42 -1.95
N PRO A 46 -17.99 8.21 -1.50
CA PRO A 46 -18.71 6.98 -1.82
C PRO A 46 -18.94 6.87 -3.34
N ALA A 47 -18.33 5.85 -3.96
CA ALA A 47 -18.41 5.62 -5.40
C ALA A 47 -19.86 5.47 -5.93
N ALA A 48 -20.76 5.02 -5.06
CA ALA A 48 -22.18 4.81 -5.42
C ALA A 48 -22.97 6.11 -5.57
N LYS A 49 -22.47 7.26 -5.10
CA LYS A 49 -23.22 8.53 -5.05
C LYS A 49 -22.85 9.52 -6.14
N HIS A 50 -21.71 9.33 -6.81
CA HIS A 50 -21.21 10.26 -7.82
C HIS A 50 -20.73 9.51 -9.06
N ALA A 51 -20.90 10.10 -10.22
CA ALA A 51 -20.22 9.61 -11.42
C ALA A 51 -18.72 9.80 -11.21
N ILE A 52 -17.96 8.71 -11.28
CA ILE A 52 -16.50 8.78 -11.22
C ILE A 52 -16.03 9.48 -12.50
N SER A 53 -15.46 10.67 -12.33
CA SER A 53 -14.93 11.49 -13.43
C SER A 53 -13.51 11.89 -13.08
N GLY A 54 -12.59 11.75 -14.02
CA GLY A 54 -11.18 12.04 -13.81
C GLY A 54 -10.34 10.81 -13.47
N PRO A 55 -9.04 11.01 -13.20
CA PRO A 55 -8.12 9.96 -12.85
C PRO A 55 -8.44 9.34 -11.48
N VAL A 56 -8.30 8.03 -11.35
CA VAL A 56 -8.54 7.28 -10.12
C VAL A 56 -7.28 6.49 -9.77
N ASN A 57 -6.55 6.94 -8.78
CA ASN A 57 -5.30 6.30 -8.35
C ASN A 57 -5.55 5.13 -7.39
N VAL A 58 -6.61 5.22 -6.56
CA VAL A 58 -6.90 4.22 -5.54
C VAL A 58 -8.41 4.14 -5.24
N MET A 59 -8.85 2.92 -4.95
CA MET A 59 -10.19 2.64 -4.42
C MET A 59 -10.06 1.84 -3.12
N TYR A 60 -10.96 2.07 -2.17
CA TYR A 60 -11.00 1.35 -0.89
C TYR A 60 -12.39 0.75 -0.68
N LEU A 61 -12.45 -0.54 -0.40
CA LEU A 61 -13.66 -1.16 0.12
C LEU A 61 -13.48 -1.33 1.63
N MET A 62 -14.35 -0.66 2.39
CA MET A 62 -14.14 -0.43 3.81
C MET A 62 -14.84 -1.47 4.68
N GLN A 63 -14.17 -1.88 5.76
CA GLN A 63 -14.75 -2.66 6.88
C GLN A 63 -15.45 -3.95 6.43
N CYS A 64 -14.81 -4.70 5.53
CA CYS A 64 -15.29 -6.01 5.10
C CYS A 64 -15.07 -7.04 6.19
N VAL A 65 -16.05 -7.90 6.45
CA VAL A 65 -15.79 -9.09 7.26
C VAL A 65 -14.79 -10.00 6.54
N GLU A 66 -13.98 -10.71 7.32
CA GLU A 66 -12.82 -11.45 6.78
C GLU A 66 -13.20 -12.47 5.70
N GLU A 67 -14.34 -13.15 5.86
CA GLU A 67 -14.83 -14.14 4.88
C GLU A 67 -15.17 -13.49 3.54
N ASP A 68 -15.92 -12.38 3.56
CA ASP A 68 -16.25 -11.64 2.35
C ASP A 68 -15.01 -11.02 1.71
N ALA A 69 -14.09 -10.48 2.51
CA ALA A 69 -12.85 -9.91 2.02
C ALA A 69 -12.04 -10.92 1.20
N LYS A 70 -11.93 -12.17 1.66
CA LYS A 70 -11.26 -13.26 0.93
C LYS A 70 -11.91 -13.52 -0.43
N ILE A 71 -13.25 -13.59 -0.47
CA ILE A 71 -14.00 -13.84 -1.70
C ILE A 71 -13.85 -12.65 -2.68
N ILE A 72 -13.91 -11.44 -2.16
CA ILE A 72 -13.76 -10.21 -2.97
C ILE A 72 -12.36 -10.12 -3.54
N LEU A 73 -11.33 -10.36 -2.74
CA LEU A 73 -9.93 -10.36 -3.18
C LEU A 73 -9.68 -11.40 -4.27
N ASP A 74 -10.26 -12.61 -4.14
CA ASP A 74 -10.17 -13.65 -5.18
C ASP A 74 -10.79 -13.17 -6.50
N LYS A 75 -11.98 -12.55 -6.46
CA LYS A 75 -12.62 -11.97 -7.66
C LYS A 75 -11.80 -10.83 -8.25
N LEU A 76 -11.27 -9.93 -7.43
CA LEU A 76 -10.44 -8.81 -7.88
C LEU A 76 -9.12 -9.27 -8.50
N SER A 77 -8.56 -10.39 -8.05
CA SER A 77 -7.33 -10.97 -8.60
C SER A 77 -7.45 -11.39 -10.07
N GLN A 78 -8.67 -11.57 -10.57
CA GLN A 78 -8.94 -11.88 -11.98
C GLN A 78 -8.80 -10.65 -12.91
N ILE A 79 -8.71 -9.44 -12.35
CA ILE A 79 -8.51 -8.21 -13.12
C ILE A 79 -7.00 -7.95 -13.20
N SER A 80 -6.40 -8.28 -14.35
CA SER A 80 -4.94 -8.29 -14.52
C SER A 80 -4.25 -6.92 -14.43
N THR A 81 -4.99 -5.83 -14.53
CA THR A 81 -4.49 -4.46 -14.54
C THR A 81 -4.44 -3.81 -13.16
N ILE A 82 -4.99 -4.46 -12.14
CA ILE A 82 -5.01 -3.93 -10.78
C ILE A 82 -4.20 -4.79 -9.82
N SER A 83 -3.89 -4.18 -8.68
CA SER A 83 -3.42 -4.84 -7.46
C SER A 83 -4.43 -4.59 -6.35
N ALA A 84 -4.86 -5.65 -5.66
CA ALA A 84 -5.76 -5.56 -4.53
C ALA A 84 -5.16 -6.26 -3.31
N SER A 85 -5.22 -5.63 -2.14
CA SER A 85 -4.71 -6.19 -0.90
C SER A 85 -5.64 -5.87 0.28
N GLY A 86 -5.83 -6.85 1.16
CA GLY A 86 -6.54 -6.65 2.42
C GLY A 86 -5.58 -6.20 3.52
N VAL A 87 -5.96 -5.18 4.26
CA VAL A 87 -5.26 -4.69 5.45
C VAL A 87 -6.23 -4.65 6.63
N PRO A 88 -5.79 -4.88 7.88
CA PRO A 88 -6.64 -4.69 9.03
C PRO A 88 -7.22 -3.28 9.04
N SER A 89 -8.54 -3.15 9.24
CA SER A 89 -9.17 -1.84 9.38
C SER A 89 -8.72 -1.16 10.68
N TRP A 90 -8.91 0.13 10.77
CA TRP A 90 -8.60 0.89 12.00
C TRP A 90 -9.40 0.42 13.23
N THR A 91 -10.51 -0.29 13.04
CA THR A 91 -11.29 -0.92 14.12
C THR A 91 -10.61 -2.17 14.68
N GLY A 92 -9.66 -2.76 13.94
CA GLY A 92 -8.97 -4.01 14.28
C GLY A 92 -9.84 -5.27 14.16
N LYS A 93 -11.08 -5.17 13.66
CA LYS A 93 -12.04 -6.27 13.57
C LYS A 93 -12.33 -6.69 12.13
N ASP A 94 -12.18 -5.78 11.19
CA ASP A 94 -12.56 -5.93 9.81
C ASP A 94 -11.35 -5.74 8.90
N ILE A 95 -11.53 -5.98 7.61
CA ILE A 95 -10.51 -5.83 6.58
C ILE A 95 -10.90 -4.68 5.65
N ASP A 96 -10.01 -3.75 5.43
CA ASP A 96 -10.11 -2.76 4.36
C ASP A 96 -9.38 -3.30 3.12
N ILE A 97 -10.05 -3.30 1.96
CA ILE A 97 -9.44 -3.73 0.71
C ILE A 97 -8.95 -2.50 -0.05
N HIS A 98 -7.65 -2.41 -0.25
CA HIS A 98 -6.99 -1.37 -1.04
C HIS A 98 -6.82 -1.86 -2.47
N ILE A 99 -7.26 -1.07 -3.45
CA ILE A 99 -7.22 -1.40 -4.88
C ILE A 99 -6.50 -0.27 -5.61
N THR A 100 -5.44 -0.61 -6.33
CA THR A 100 -4.63 0.35 -7.12
C THR A 100 -4.36 -0.23 -8.51
N HIS A 101 -3.79 0.56 -9.41
CA HIS A 101 -3.18 0.00 -10.61
C HIS A 101 -2.08 -1.00 -10.24
N ARG A 102 -1.89 -2.07 -11.02
CA ARG A 102 -0.91 -3.13 -10.71
C ARG A 102 0.53 -2.61 -10.61
N GLU A 103 0.88 -1.60 -11.38
CA GLU A 103 2.22 -0.99 -11.35
C GLU A 103 2.36 0.04 -10.20
N ALA A 104 1.26 0.51 -9.59
CA ALA A 104 1.27 1.47 -8.49
C ALA A 104 1.47 0.79 -7.12
N THR A 105 2.38 -0.17 -7.02
CA THR A 105 2.72 -0.84 -5.77
C THR A 105 3.89 -0.15 -5.08
N LYS A 106 4.07 -0.40 -3.76
CA LYS A 106 5.24 0.08 -3.01
C LYS A 106 6.55 -0.39 -3.66
N GLU A 107 6.59 -1.62 -4.20
CA GLU A 107 7.75 -2.18 -4.89
C GLU A 107 8.15 -1.31 -6.10
N HIS A 108 7.21 -1.06 -7.02
CA HIS A 108 7.46 -0.28 -8.22
C HIS A 108 7.75 1.19 -7.90
N ALA A 109 7.01 1.78 -6.95
CA ALA A 109 7.23 3.17 -6.53
C ALA A 109 8.63 3.38 -5.94
N ILE A 110 9.09 2.47 -5.08
CA ILE A 110 10.44 2.55 -4.51
C ILE A 110 11.51 2.34 -5.58
N ALA A 111 11.35 1.32 -6.44
CA ALA A 111 12.29 1.09 -7.54
C ALA A 111 12.43 2.34 -8.43
N LYS A 112 11.30 2.97 -8.77
CA LYS A 112 11.28 4.20 -9.57
C LYS A 112 11.89 5.39 -8.82
N LEU A 113 11.62 5.52 -7.53
CA LEU A 113 12.23 6.56 -6.70
C LEU A 113 13.76 6.41 -6.66
N LEU A 114 14.26 5.20 -6.44
CA LEU A 114 15.70 4.93 -6.39
C LEU A 114 16.39 5.24 -7.73
N GLU A 115 15.74 4.94 -8.86
CA GLU A 115 16.20 5.34 -10.18
C GLU A 115 16.30 6.86 -10.30
N LEU A 116 15.25 7.60 -9.89
CA LEU A 116 15.20 9.05 -9.98
C LEU A 116 16.27 9.75 -9.14
N ILE A 117 16.57 9.22 -7.95
CA ILE A 117 17.58 9.82 -7.05
C ILE A 117 18.98 9.22 -7.21
N GLY A 118 19.15 8.23 -8.09
CA GLY A 118 20.45 7.60 -8.36
C GLY A 118 21.02 6.79 -7.19
N VAL A 119 20.15 6.25 -6.30
CA VAL A 119 20.57 5.46 -5.14
C VAL A 119 20.42 3.96 -5.45
N PRO A 120 21.50 3.16 -5.38
CA PRO A 120 21.38 1.72 -5.60
C PRO A 120 20.60 1.06 -4.45
N LYS A 121 19.84 0.03 -4.80
CA LYS A 121 18.98 -0.73 -3.87
C LYS A 121 19.74 -1.18 -2.61
N GLU A 122 20.95 -1.66 -2.77
CA GLU A 122 21.80 -2.21 -1.72
C GLU A 122 22.17 -1.18 -0.63
N LYS A 123 21.98 0.12 -0.93
CA LYS A 123 22.22 1.23 0.00
C LYS A 123 20.95 1.73 0.68
N THR A 124 19.88 0.97 0.63
CA THR A 124 18.57 1.37 1.17
C THR A 124 18.12 0.45 2.30
N ILE A 125 17.37 1.02 3.23
CA ILE A 125 16.74 0.32 4.33
C ILE A 125 15.23 0.49 4.20
N GLY A 126 14.49 -0.62 4.16
CA GLY A 126 13.03 -0.60 4.24
C GLY A 126 12.57 -1.06 5.61
N VAL A 127 11.70 -0.28 6.24
CA VAL A 127 11.10 -0.61 7.53
C VAL A 127 9.60 -0.79 7.36
N GLY A 128 9.04 -1.86 7.91
CA GLY A 128 7.62 -2.16 7.79
C GLY A 128 7.05 -2.89 9.00
N ASP A 129 5.72 -2.94 9.09
CA ASP A 129 5.01 -3.61 10.18
C ASP A 129 3.81 -4.45 9.71
N ALA A 130 3.36 -4.30 8.47
CA ALA A 130 2.17 -4.97 7.95
C ALA A 130 2.42 -5.78 6.67
N ASN A 131 1.46 -6.63 6.28
CA ASN A 131 1.60 -7.52 5.12
C ASN A 131 1.80 -6.77 3.79
N ASN A 132 1.28 -5.56 3.66
CA ASN A 132 1.48 -4.73 2.48
C ASN A 132 2.93 -4.22 2.32
N ASP A 133 3.77 -4.33 3.37
CA ASP A 133 5.19 -3.97 3.33
C ASP A 133 6.08 -5.08 2.77
N VAL A 134 5.54 -6.26 2.52
CA VAL A 134 6.24 -7.31 1.76
C VAL A 134 6.73 -6.80 0.40
N HIS A 135 5.94 -5.95 -0.26
CA HIS A 135 6.33 -5.31 -1.52
C HIS A 135 7.48 -4.29 -1.34
N LEU A 136 7.50 -3.56 -0.22
CA LEU A 136 8.63 -2.69 0.12
C LEU A 136 9.92 -3.51 0.28
N PHE A 137 9.86 -4.66 0.98
CA PHE A 137 11.04 -5.51 1.20
C PHE A 137 11.67 -6.05 -0.08
N LYS A 138 10.88 -6.23 -1.15
CA LYS A 138 11.42 -6.63 -2.46
C LYS A 138 12.24 -5.53 -3.12
N ALA A 139 11.97 -4.26 -2.80
CA ALA A 139 12.58 -3.09 -3.44
C ALA A 139 13.80 -2.51 -2.71
N VAL A 140 14.12 -2.97 -1.50
CA VAL A 140 15.18 -2.43 -0.66
C VAL A 140 16.32 -3.41 -0.41
N GLY A 141 17.49 -2.90 0.02
CA GLY A 141 18.67 -3.72 0.36
C GLY A 141 18.54 -4.38 1.71
N LEU A 142 18.31 -3.62 2.77
CA LEU A 142 18.13 -4.12 4.14
C LEU A 142 16.65 -4.06 4.53
N LYS A 143 16.10 -5.18 4.96
CA LYS A 143 14.69 -5.34 5.34
C LYS A 143 14.57 -5.39 6.85
N VAL A 144 13.88 -4.44 7.42
CA VAL A 144 13.69 -4.32 8.87
C VAL A 144 12.21 -4.42 9.22
N ALA A 145 11.84 -5.42 9.99
CA ALA A 145 10.49 -5.53 10.53
C ALA A 145 10.42 -4.89 11.93
N MET A 146 9.36 -4.15 12.20
CA MET A 146 9.05 -3.68 13.55
C MET A 146 8.75 -4.85 14.49
N GLY A 147 9.03 -4.72 15.78
CA GLY A 147 8.75 -5.74 16.78
C GLY A 147 7.26 -6.10 16.88
N ASN A 148 6.37 -5.15 16.57
CA ASN A 148 4.92 -5.36 16.47
C ASN A 148 4.45 -5.78 15.06
N ALA A 149 5.35 -6.06 14.13
CA ALA A 149 5.00 -6.47 12.76
C ALA A 149 4.32 -7.85 12.73
N THR A 150 3.62 -8.13 11.62
CA THR A 150 3.01 -9.44 11.36
C THR A 150 4.08 -10.54 11.25
N ASP A 151 3.72 -11.78 11.58
CA ASP A 151 4.63 -12.92 11.50
C ASP A 151 5.13 -13.15 10.06
N LEU A 152 4.26 -12.93 9.07
CA LEU A 152 4.63 -13.00 7.66
C LEU A 152 5.75 -12.00 7.32
N LEU A 153 5.63 -10.76 7.75
CA LEU A 153 6.65 -9.74 7.45
C LEU A 153 7.95 -10.01 8.20
N LYS A 154 7.87 -10.41 9.48
CA LYS A 154 9.05 -10.81 10.29
C LYS A 154 9.81 -11.97 9.65
N SER A 155 9.10 -12.95 9.06
CA SER A 155 9.74 -14.09 8.40
C SER A 155 10.55 -13.71 7.15
N GLN A 156 10.31 -12.53 6.57
CA GLN A 156 10.99 -12.02 5.38
C GLN A 156 12.02 -10.92 5.69
N ALA A 157 12.11 -10.50 6.94
CA ALA A 157 13.03 -9.46 7.38
C ALA A 157 14.44 -10.01 7.60
N ASP A 158 15.45 -9.18 7.32
CA ASP A 158 16.84 -9.45 7.67
C ASP A 158 17.09 -9.14 9.15
N VAL A 159 16.33 -8.15 9.69
CA VAL A 159 16.41 -7.70 11.10
C VAL A 159 15.00 -7.45 11.63
N VAL A 160 14.78 -7.79 12.90
CA VAL A 160 13.58 -7.36 13.64
C VAL A 160 14.03 -6.39 14.72
N CYS A 161 13.59 -5.13 14.64
CA CYS A 161 13.87 -4.13 15.69
C CYS A 161 12.83 -4.23 16.82
N ASP A 162 12.93 -3.37 17.83
CA ASP A 162 11.95 -3.34 18.93
C ASP A 162 10.58 -2.79 18.45
N THR A 163 9.60 -2.82 19.31
CA THR A 163 8.24 -2.37 19.00
C THR A 163 8.15 -0.85 18.87
N VAL A 164 7.07 -0.36 18.29
CA VAL A 164 6.79 1.09 18.21
C VAL A 164 6.70 1.71 19.62
N ASP A 165 6.13 1.00 20.58
CA ASP A 165 5.98 1.48 21.97
C ASP A 165 7.33 1.62 22.70
N ASN A 166 8.37 0.97 22.20
CA ASN A 166 9.72 0.99 22.75
C ASN A 166 10.69 1.81 21.88
N ASP A 167 10.21 2.70 21.03
CA ASP A 167 11.04 3.50 20.10
C ASP A 167 11.95 2.65 19.20
N GLY A 168 11.48 1.46 18.77
CA GLY A 168 12.27 0.46 18.09
C GLY A 168 13.00 0.96 16.86
N LEU A 169 12.33 1.74 16.00
CA LEU A 169 12.97 2.31 14.80
C LEU A 169 14.05 3.33 15.16
N ALA A 170 13.80 4.20 16.13
CA ALA A 170 14.80 5.21 16.54
C ALA A 170 16.09 4.56 17.07
N LYS A 171 15.94 3.58 17.96
CA LYS A 171 17.08 2.81 18.51
C LYS A 171 17.87 2.10 17.41
N PHE A 172 17.18 1.44 16.49
CA PHE A 172 17.80 0.76 15.35
C PHE A 172 18.61 1.72 14.48
N LEU A 173 18.06 2.89 14.15
CA LEU A 173 18.77 3.91 13.35
C LEU A 173 19.99 4.48 14.09
N GLU A 174 19.87 4.71 15.39
CA GLU A 174 21.02 5.16 16.22
C GLU A 174 22.16 4.12 16.23
N GLU A 175 21.84 2.83 16.29
CA GLU A 175 22.86 1.76 16.25
C GLU A 175 23.59 1.73 14.90
N ILE A 176 22.86 1.86 13.79
CA ILE A 176 23.47 1.92 12.45
C ILE A 176 24.38 3.14 12.34
N LEU A 177 23.94 4.30 12.77
CA LEU A 177 24.75 5.52 12.70
C LEU A 177 26.04 5.42 13.53
N LYS A 178 25.99 4.80 14.72
CA LYS A 178 27.17 4.55 15.56
C LYS A 178 28.14 3.54 14.94
N SER A 179 27.63 2.57 14.19
CA SER A 179 28.48 1.53 13.55
C SER A 179 29.09 1.98 12.23
N SER A 180 28.62 3.09 11.66
CA SER A 180 29.06 3.63 10.35
C SER A 180 30.11 4.75 10.48
N GLY A 181 30.47 5.18 11.67
CA GLY A 181 31.47 6.20 11.99
C GLY A 181 32.73 5.59 12.62
#